data_9e3c401eadc29bc373c1683f47b560b4
#
_entry.id   9e3c401eadc29bc373c1683f47b560b4
#
_cell.length_a   1.000
_cell.length_b   1.000
_cell.length_c   1.000
_cell.angle_alpha   90.00
_cell.angle_beta   90.00
_cell.angle_gamma   90.00
#
_symmetry.space_group_name_H-M   'P 1'
#
loop_
_entity.id
_entity.type
_entity.pdbx_description
1 polymer ?
#
loop_
_entity_poly.entity_id
_entity_poly.type
_entity_poly.pdbx_seq_one_letter_code
_entity_poly.pdbx_strand_id
1 'polypeptide(L)'
;DMVWEPIYPINRYTFLPEWRDQPFKYKFDSERINKFRRLITSPFINDEVNLLTEELLEKSTLAKDEIPDLLALTYYAGNYNHKSTQECAMEMQDTYVRLDRSIGSLLDLIDRKVGLHNVIFCIASTGYADPEAPDLGLYRIPGGEFYLNRCATLLNMYLMATYGEGQYVETYYNQQIYLNHKLIESKQLNLAEIQNKSADFLIQFSGVNEAYSAHRLLSGPWSPQIELARNGFHRKRSGDLLIDVLPGWTIVEENVTDSRVVRHADVPAPLIFLGGGIKPETIRVPVNITRIAPTLSSAMRIRAPNACTATPLNF
;
A
#
# COMPACT_ATOMS: atom_id res chain seq x y z
N ASP A 1 12.86 21.48 17.55
CA ASP A 1 13.50 20.27 16.98
C ASP A 1 12.65 19.04 17.33
N MET A 2 12.03 18.41 16.34
CA MET A 2 11.24 17.21 16.58
C MET A 2 12.18 16.00 16.73
N VAL A 3 11.95 15.21 17.79
CA VAL A 3 12.74 14.01 18.08
C VAL A 3 11.78 12.85 18.35
N TRP A 4 12.00 11.72 17.70
CA TRP A 4 11.30 10.48 18.01
C TRP A 4 12.20 9.59 18.87
N GLU A 5 11.78 9.36 20.07
CA GLU A 5 12.38 8.44 21.05
C GLU A 5 11.26 7.64 21.72
N PRO A 6 11.55 6.47 22.30
CA PRO A 6 10.52 5.63 22.92
C PRO A 6 9.79 6.36 24.04
N ILE A 7 8.45 6.18 24.09
CA ILE A 7 7.61 6.74 25.17
C ILE A 7 7.94 6.12 26.54
N TYR A 8 8.30 4.85 26.53
CA TYR A 8 8.58 4.09 27.75
C TYR A 8 10.06 3.74 27.87
N PRO A 9 10.56 3.43 29.07
CA PRO A 9 11.87 2.85 29.27
C PRO A 9 12.01 1.51 28.52
N ILE A 10 13.22 1.18 28.07
CA ILE A 10 13.50 0.01 27.24
C ILE A 10 12.97 -1.32 27.81
N ASN A 11 12.98 -1.45 29.14
CA ASN A 11 12.50 -2.64 29.85
C ASN A 11 10.97 -2.88 29.75
N ARG A 12 10.23 -1.94 29.17
CA ARG A 12 8.79 -2.08 28.90
C ARG A 12 8.49 -2.65 27.52
N TYR A 13 9.49 -2.66 26.62
CA TYR A 13 9.37 -3.25 25.30
C TYR A 13 9.73 -4.73 25.33
N THR A 14 9.02 -5.54 24.55
CA THR A 14 9.17 -6.99 24.51
C THR A 14 9.73 -7.45 23.16
N PHE A 15 10.20 -8.69 23.10
CA PHE A 15 10.73 -9.30 21.87
C PHE A 15 11.83 -8.49 21.19
N LEU A 16 12.63 -7.77 21.99
CA LEU A 16 13.79 -7.05 21.47
C LEU A 16 14.92 -8.07 21.18
N PRO A 17 15.65 -7.90 20.07
CA PRO A 17 16.84 -8.69 19.80
C PRO A 17 17.93 -8.40 20.84
N GLU A 18 18.80 -9.38 21.13
CA GLU A 18 19.86 -9.28 22.15
C GLU A 18 20.81 -8.10 21.96
N TRP A 19 21.02 -7.69 20.69
CA TRP A 19 21.87 -6.54 20.36
C TRP A 19 21.22 -5.18 20.64
N ARG A 20 19.91 -5.14 20.96
CA ARG A 20 19.13 -3.90 21.17
C ARG A 20 19.12 -3.53 22.67
N ASP A 21 20.24 -3.02 23.16
CA ASP A 21 20.45 -2.62 24.55
C ASP A 21 20.18 -1.13 24.82
N GLN A 22 20.05 -0.31 23.77
CA GLN A 22 19.82 1.13 23.85
C GLN A 22 18.51 1.54 23.19
N PRO A 23 17.84 2.60 23.71
CA PRO A 23 16.69 3.18 23.05
C PRO A 23 17.07 3.86 21.73
N PHE A 24 16.16 3.84 20.77
CA PHE A 24 16.36 4.61 19.55
C PHE A 24 16.16 6.10 19.77
N LYS A 25 16.81 6.91 18.91
CA LYS A 25 16.63 8.35 18.88
C LYS A 25 16.79 8.88 17.47
N TYR A 26 15.67 9.32 16.87
CA TYR A 26 15.63 9.88 15.53
C TYR A 26 15.36 11.37 15.58
N LYS A 27 16.31 12.19 15.07
CA LYS A 27 16.17 13.63 14.93
C LYS A 27 15.68 13.97 13.54
N PHE A 28 14.61 14.73 13.39
CA PHE A 28 14.02 15.08 12.11
C PHE A 28 14.77 16.19 11.37
N ASP A 29 15.43 17.09 12.08
CA ASP A 29 16.10 18.25 11.50
C ASP A 29 17.52 17.97 10.97
N SER A 30 18.05 16.77 11.21
CA SER A 30 19.41 16.39 10.79
C SER A 30 19.57 16.21 9.29
N GLU A 31 18.48 16.06 8.53
CA GLU A 31 18.51 15.85 7.09
C GLU A 31 17.65 16.89 6.35
N ARG A 32 18.29 17.85 5.68
CA ARG A 32 17.59 18.90 4.92
C ARG A 32 16.71 18.38 3.78
N ILE A 33 17.04 17.22 3.21
CA ILE A 33 16.40 16.72 1.97
C ILE A 33 15.21 15.80 2.23
N ASN A 34 15.15 15.10 3.37
CA ASN A 34 14.16 14.02 3.62
C ASN A 34 13.30 14.22 4.88
N LYS A 35 13.26 15.42 5.48
CA LYS A 35 12.52 15.66 6.73
C LYS A 35 11.02 15.32 6.65
N PHE A 36 10.38 15.66 5.54
CA PHE A 36 8.95 15.36 5.36
C PHE A 36 8.71 13.85 5.14
N ARG A 37 9.61 13.18 4.42
CA ARG A 37 9.53 11.72 4.27
C ARG A 37 9.67 11.02 5.62
N ARG A 38 10.59 11.45 6.47
CA ARG A 38 10.71 10.92 7.84
C ARG A 38 9.45 11.18 8.66
N LEU A 39 8.83 12.34 8.55
CA LEU A 39 7.60 12.65 9.25
C LEU A 39 6.47 11.70 8.83
N ILE A 40 6.22 11.52 7.53
CA ILE A 40 5.16 10.64 7.03
C ILE A 40 5.40 9.15 7.30
N THR A 41 6.63 8.76 7.60
CA THR A 41 7.00 7.39 8.03
C THR A 41 7.30 7.33 9.54
N SER A 42 6.67 8.17 10.32
CA SER A 42 6.74 8.18 11.77
C SER A 42 5.36 8.28 12.41
N PRO A 43 5.18 7.89 13.67
CA PRO A 43 3.89 7.99 14.34
C PRO A 43 3.37 9.42 14.53
N PHE A 44 4.23 10.44 14.42
CA PHE A 44 3.83 11.85 14.57
C PHE A 44 2.92 12.35 13.43
N ILE A 45 2.94 11.69 12.26
CA ILE A 45 2.00 12.04 11.19
C ILE A 45 0.54 11.82 11.62
N ASN A 46 0.29 10.91 12.56
CA ASN A 46 -1.05 10.60 13.04
C ASN A 46 -1.65 11.79 13.82
N ASP A 47 -0.82 12.54 14.55
CA ASP A 47 -1.26 13.74 15.25
C ASP A 47 -1.62 14.85 14.24
N GLU A 48 -0.86 14.99 13.15
CA GLU A 48 -1.18 15.92 12.07
C GLU A 48 -2.48 15.54 11.35
N VAL A 49 -2.76 14.25 11.17
CA VAL A 49 -4.04 13.76 10.63
C VAL A 49 -5.20 14.17 11.54
N ASN A 50 -5.05 14.06 12.86
CA ASN A 50 -6.06 14.49 13.82
C ASN A 50 -6.29 16.01 13.77
N LEU A 51 -5.23 16.81 13.74
CA LEU A 51 -5.33 18.27 13.61
C LEU A 51 -6.05 18.68 12.32
N LEU A 52 -5.70 18.05 11.21
CA LEU A 52 -6.37 18.30 9.93
C LEU A 52 -7.84 17.89 9.97
N THR A 53 -8.17 16.77 10.64
CA THR A 53 -9.54 16.32 10.83
C THR A 53 -10.36 17.32 11.64
N GLU A 54 -9.80 17.86 12.72
CA GLU A 54 -10.44 18.90 13.54
C GLU A 54 -10.76 20.16 12.72
N GLU A 55 -9.77 20.66 11.98
CA GLU A 55 -9.94 21.80 11.08
C GLU A 55 -11.01 21.54 10.00
N LEU A 56 -11.03 20.33 9.44
CA LEU A 56 -12.00 19.94 8.43
C LEU A 56 -13.42 19.94 8.99
N LEU A 57 -13.64 19.35 10.16
CA LEU A 57 -14.95 19.34 10.82
C LEU A 57 -15.43 20.74 11.22
N GLU A 58 -14.52 21.64 11.59
CA GLU A 58 -14.86 23.01 11.94
C GLU A 58 -15.25 23.87 10.73
N LYS A 59 -14.46 23.77 9.66
CA LYS A 59 -14.54 24.69 8.51
C LYS A 59 -15.38 24.17 7.34
N SER A 60 -15.76 22.89 7.32
CA SER A 60 -16.59 22.31 6.26
C SER A 60 -18.06 22.12 6.70
N THR A 61 -18.87 21.56 5.79
CA THR A 61 -20.26 21.17 6.06
C THR A 61 -20.38 19.73 6.57
N LEU A 62 -19.28 19.00 6.72
CA LEU A 62 -19.26 17.61 7.18
C LEU A 62 -19.97 17.45 8.52
N ALA A 63 -20.84 16.46 8.61
CA ALA A 63 -21.64 16.13 9.78
C ALA A 63 -22.55 17.28 10.30
N LYS A 64 -22.91 18.25 9.46
CA LYS A 64 -23.77 19.40 9.83
C LYS A 64 -25.19 19.32 9.30
N ASP A 65 -25.51 18.30 8.51
CA ASP A 65 -26.84 18.05 7.99
C ASP A 65 -27.25 16.58 8.16
N GLU A 66 -28.42 16.18 7.62
CA GLU A 66 -28.92 14.80 7.72
C GLU A 66 -28.38 13.85 6.65
N ILE A 67 -27.54 14.35 5.74
CA ILE A 67 -26.96 13.54 4.66
C ILE A 67 -25.71 12.83 5.20
N PRO A 68 -25.62 11.50 5.09
CA PRO A 68 -24.43 10.80 5.56
C PRO A 68 -23.18 11.18 4.79
N ASP A 69 -22.16 11.59 5.51
CA ASP A 69 -20.83 11.88 4.98
C ASP A 69 -19.89 10.68 5.14
N LEU A 70 -18.87 10.58 4.29
CA LEU A 70 -17.78 9.62 4.39
C LEU A 70 -16.46 10.35 4.56
N LEU A 71 -15.78 10.15 5.67
CA LEU A 71 -14.45 10.64 5.94
C LEU A 71 -13.46 9.47 5.96
N ALA A 72 -12.51 9.44 5.03
CA ALA A 72 -11.46 8.44 4.97
C ALA A 72 -10.15 9.02 5.51
N LEU A 73 -9.62 8.43 6.57
CA LEU A 73 -8.37 8.81 7.20
C LEU A 73 -7.35 7.69 7.07
N THR A 74 -6.10 8.04 6.82
CA THR A 74 -4.98 7.08 6.79
C THR A 74 -4.01 7.38 7.90
N TYR A 75 -3.80 6.40 8.79
CA TYR A 75 -2.85 6.46 9.89
C TYR A 75 -1.62 5.62 9.58
N TYR A 76 -0.47 6.09 10.03
CA TYR A 76 0.76 5.34 9.97
C TYR A 76 0.82 4.33 11.13
N ALA A 77 0.89 3.06 10.82
CA ALA A 77 0.96 1.96 11.79
C ALA A 77 2.32 1.24 11.80
N GLY A 78 3.30 1.77 11.06
CA GLY A 78 4.66 1.24 10.99
C GLY A 78 4.88 0.32 9.78
N ASN A 79 5.73 0.76 8.88
CA ASN A 79 6.21 -0.02 7.75
C ASN A 79 7.75 -0.09 7.72
N TYR A 80 8.43 0.89 8.31
CA TYR A 80 9.88 0.98 8.51
C TYR A 80 10.73 0.57 7.32
N ASN A 81 10.32 0.93 6.10
CA ASN A 81 10.97 0.56 4.84
C ASN A 81 11.11 -0.97 4.69
N HIS A 82 10.07 -1.71 5.08
CA HIS A 82 10.02 -3.17 5.04
C HIS A 82 11.15 -3.90 5.79
N LYS A 83 11.75 -3.26 6.79
CA LYS A 83 12.63 -3.94 7.73
C LYS A 83 11.86 -5.02 8.50
N SER A 84 12.58 -6.04 8.92
CA SER A 84 11.97 -7.13 9.69
C SER A 84 11.39 -6.63 11.02
N THR A 85 10.38 -7.34 11.51
CA THR A 85 9.76 -7.03 12.81
C THR A 85 10.77 -7.11 13.97
N GLN A 86 11.85 -7.88 13.85
CA GLN A 86 12.90 -7.95 14.85
C GLN A 86 13.77 -6.70 14.85
N GLU A 87 14.18 -6.23 13.66
CA GLU A 87 15.03 -5.04 13.54
C GLU A 87 14.34 -3.78 14.06
N CYS A 88 13.02 -3.70 13.95
CA CYS A 88 12.21 -2.53 14.32
C CYS A 88 11.27 -2.81 15.51
N ALA A 89 11.54 -3.82 16.31
CA ALA A 89 10.62 -4.27 17.36
C ALA A 89 10.24 -3.14 18.35
N MET A 90 11.18 -2.31 18.75
CA MET A 90 10.92 -1.19 19.67
C MET A 90 10.13 -0.07 18.99
N GLU A 91 10.53 0.33 17.79
CA GLU A 91 9.87 1.34 16.98
C GLU A 91 8.42 0.96 16.65
N MET A 92 8.18 -0.32 16.33
CA MET A 92 6.82 -0.83 16.07
C MET A 92 5.95 -0.73 17.31
N GLN A 93 6.41 -1.23 18.45
CA GLN A 93 5.66 -1.17 19.69
C GLN A 93 5.37 0.29 20.11
N ASP A 94 6.36 1.19 20.00
CA ASP A 94 6.19 2.61 20.28
C ASP A 94 5.16 3.25 19.33
N THR A 95 5.21 2.89 18.04
CA THR A 95 4.23 3.37 17.06
C THR A 95 2.82 2.92 17.39
N TYR A 96 2.62 1.66 17.80
CA TYR A 96 1.28 1.19 18.16
C TYR A 96 0.76 1.86 19.42
N VAL A 97 1.60 2.12 20.43
CA VAL A 97 1.20 2.88 21.64
C VAL A 97 0.78 4.30 21.26
N ARG A 98 1.50 4.96 20.35
CA ARG A 98 1.15 6.30 19.87
C ARG A 98 -0.10 6.28 19.01
N LEU A 99 -0.24 5.29 18.14
CA LEU A 99 -1.42 5.09 17.29
C LEU A 99 -2.68 4.92 18.13
N ASP A 100 -2.63 4.10 19.19
CA ASP A 100 -3.74 3.93 20.13
C ASP A 100 -4.16 5.27 20.76
N ARG A 101 -3.20 6.08 21.20
CA ARG A 101 -3.47 7.43 21.73
C ARG A 101 -4.07 8.36 20.68
N SER A 102 -3.55 8.34 19.46
CA SER A 102 -4.05 9.18 18.36
C SER A 102 -5.48 8.78 17.98
N ILE A 103 -5.79 7.47 17.94
CA ILE A 103 -7.16 6.97 17.71
C ILE A 103 -8.07 7.36 18.88
N GLY A 104 -7.62 7.22 20.13
CA GLY A 104 -8.37 7.69 21.31
C GLY A 104 -8.70 9.17 21.21
N SER A 105 -7.73 10.01 20.86
CA SER A 105 -7.94 11.46 20.67
C SER A 105 -8.91 11.76 19.52
N LEU A 106 -8.87 10.98 18.43
CA LEU A 106 -9.86 11.10 17.34
C LEU A 106 -11.28 10.77 17.85
N LEU A 107 -11.43 9.67 18.58
CA LEU A 107 -12.74 9.29 19.14
C LEU A 107 -13.31 10.36 20.07
N ASP A 108 -12.48 10.93 20.94
CA ASP A 108 -12.87 12.05 21.82
C ASP A 108 -13.25 13.31 21.02
N LEU A 109 -12.52 13.61 19.95
CA LEU A 109 -12.84 14.72 19.04
C LEU A 109 -14.20 14.52 18.38
N ILE A 110 -14.43 13.34 17.81
CA ILE A 110 -15.69 13.00 17.13
C ILE A 110 -16.86 12.99 18.12
N ASP A 111 -16.66 12.45 19.31
CA ASP A 111 -17.72 12.46 20.34
C ASP A 111 -18.14 13.89 20.71
N ARG A 112 -17.20 14.79 20.90
CA ARG A 112 -17.46 16.19 21.21
C ARG A 112 -18.13 16.96 20.06
N LYS A 113 -17.76 16.68 18.80
CA LYS A 113 -18.21 17.46 17.64
C LYS A 113 -19.47 16.90 16.98
N VAL A 114 -19.62 15.59 16.96
CA VAL A 114 -20.66 14.87 16.20
C VAL A 114 -21.52 13.97 17.10
N GLY A 115 -20.91 13.38 18.12
CA GLY A 115 -21.48 12.33 18.96
C GLY A 115 -21.24 10.94 18.36
N LEU A 116 -20.64 10.02 19.14
CA LEU A 116 -20.30 8.65 18.68
C LEU A 116 -21.51 7.82 18.23
N HIS A 117 -22.71 8.14 18.75
CA HIS A 117 -23.94 7.46 18.35
C HIS A 117 -24.38 7.80 16.91
N ASN A 118 -23.89 8.89 16.35
CA ASN A 118 -24.17 9.31 14.97
C ASN A 118 -23.12 8.83 13.96
N VAL A 119 -22.07 8.15 14.42
CA VAL A 119 -20.93 7.78 13.59
C VAL A 119 -20.71 6.26 13.58
N ILE A 120 -20.33 5.72 12.43
CA ILE A 120 -19.80 4.36 12.30
C ILE A 120 -18.33 4.48 11.93
N PHE A 121 -17.46 3.99 12.80
CA PHE A 121 -16.05 3.82 12.51
C PHE A 121 -15.82 2.45 11.87
N CYS A 122 -15.03 2.44 10.82
CA CYS A 122 -14.49 1.23 10.22
C CYS A 122 -12.95 1.35 10.23
N ILE A 123 -12.29 0.53 11.01
CA ILE A 123 -10.83 0.48 11.07
C ILE A 123 -10.35 -0.78 10.38
N ALA A 124 -9.52 -0.62 9.35
CA ALA A 124 -8.96 -1.71 8.58
C ALA A 124 -7.47 -1.44 8.29
N SER A 125 -6.68 -2.49 8.17
CA SER A 125 -5.29 -2.38 7.72
C SER A 125 -5.21 -2.33 6.21
N THR A 126 -4.25 -1.55 5.69
CA THR A 126 -3.93 -1.48 4.25
C THR A 126 -2.58 -2.10 3.92
N GLY A 127 -1.88 -2.64 4.91
CA GLY A 127 -0.55 -3.19 4.75
C GLY A 127 -0.20 -4.22 5.82
N TYR A 128 1.05 -4.62 5.84
CA TYR A 128 1.59 -5.59 6.78
C TYR A 128 3.04 -5.22 7.14
N ALA A 129 3.51 -5.71 8.29
CA ALA A 129 4.92 -5.71 8.63
C ALA A 129 5.56 -7.02 8.16
N ASP A 130 6.75 -6.94 7.58
CA ASP A 130 7.47 -8.14 7.17
C ASP A 130 8.03 -8.87 8.40
N PRO A 131 7.73 -10.17 8.58
CA PRO A 131 8.49 -10.98 9.52
C PRO A 131 9.92 -11.09 9.01
N GLU A 132 10.81 -11.59 9.86
CA GLU A 132 12.15 -11.96 9.42
C GLU A 132 12.08 -12.84 8.18
N ALA A 133 12.81 -12.45 7.13
CA ALA A 133 12.80 -13.22 5.89
C ALA A 133 13.33 -14.62 6.19
N PRO A 134 12.56 -15.69 5.93
CA PRO A 134 13.09 -17.04 6.08
C PRO A 134 14.31 -17.18 5.16
N ASP A 135 15.32 -17.90 5.60
CA ASP A 135 16.44 -18.25 4.74
C ASP A 135 15.93 -19.20 3.65
N LEU A 136 15.52 -18.62 2.52
CA LEU A 136 14.99 -19.35 1.37
C LEU A 136 16.01 -20.36 0.83
N GLY A 137 17.31 -20.11 1.05
CA GLY A 137 18.39 -20.99 0.65
C GLY A 137 18.34 -22.34 1.39
N LEU A 138 17.96 -22.37 2.68
CA LEU A 138 17.77 -23.59 3.45
C LEU A 138 16.72 -24.52 2.84
N TYR A 139 15.69 -23.93 2.25
CA TYR A 139 14.57 -24.68 1.62
C TYR A 139 14.72 -24.86 0.13
N ARG A 140 15.86 -24.45 -0.46
CA ARG A 140 16.09 -24.45 -1.93
C ARG A 140 14.98 -23.74 -2.71
N ILE A 141 14.33 -22.75 -2.14
CA ILE A 141 13.34 -21.92 -2.81
C ILE A 141 14.08 -20.85 -3.59
N PRO A 142 13.84 -20.71 -4.91
CA PRO A 142 14.44 -19.65 -5.69
C PRO A 142 14.03 -18.29 -5.12
N GLY A 143 14.99 -17.45 -4.85
CA GLY A 143 14.77 -16.09 -4.36
C GLY A 143 15.89 -15.18 -4.85
N GLY A 144 15.67 -13.88 -4.76
CA GLY A 144 16.65 -12.89 -5.20
C GLY A 144 16.09 -11.48 -5.13
N GLU A 145 16.82 -10.56 -5.68
CA GLU A 145 16.42 -9.16 -5.80
C GLU A 145 15.93 -8.86 -7.21
N PHE A 146 14.78 -8.21 -7.30
CA PHE A 146 14.19 -7.75 -8.55
C PHE A 146 14.28 -6.23 -8.66
N TYR A 147 14.90 -5.75 -9.73
CA TYR A 147 15.15 -4.34 -10.01
C TYR A 147 14.36 -3.89 -11.24
N LEU A 148 13.31 -3.11 -11.03
CA LEU A 148 12.45 -2.61 -12.11
C LEU A 148 13.21 -1.69 -13.08
N ASN A 149 14.10 -0.84 -12.58
CA ASN A 149 14.93 0.04 -13.39
C ASN A 149 15.81 -0.72 -14.39
N ARG A 150 16.37 -1.86 -14.00
CA ARG A 150 17.17 -2.72 -14.89
C ARG A 150 16.33 -3.34 -15.98
N CYS A 151 15.13 -3.84 -15.62
CA CYS A 151 14.17 -4.36 -16.60
C CYS A 151 13.76 -3.27 -17.60
N ALA A 152 13.45 -2.08 -17.15
CA ALA A 152 13.07 -0.95 -18.00
C ALA A 152 14.20 -0.53 -18.96
N THR A 153 15.45 -0.48 -18.47
CA THR A 153 16.62 -0.15 -19.29
C THR A 153 16.87 -1.20 -20.36
N LEU A 154 16.86 -2.49 -20.00
CA LEU A 154 17.07 -3.58 -20.94
C LEU A 154 15.93 -3.70 -21.96
N LEU A 155 14.69 -3.46 -21.53
CA LEU A 155 13.55 -3.38 -22.45
C LEU A 155 13.73 -2.25 -23.47
N ASN A 156 14.16 -1.05 -23.04
CA ASN A 156 14.42 0.04 -23.96
C ASN A 156 15.49 -0.33 -25.00
N MET A 157 16.58 -0.98 -24.57
CA MET A 157 17.63 -1.47 -25.48
C MET A 157 17.08 -2.50 -26.49
N TYR A 158 16.27 -3.45 -26.02
CA TYR A 158 15.61 -4.43 -26.87
C TYR A 158 14.71 -3.78 -27.94
N LEU A 159 13.91 -2.81 -27.54
CA LEU A 159 13.01 -2.09 -28.45
C LEU A 159 13.80 -1.22 -29.45
N MET A 160 14.92 -0.60 -29.01
CA MET A 160 15.84 0.11 -29.92
C MET A 160 16.46 -0.83 -30.95
N ALA A 161 16.89 -2.01 -30.56
CA ALA A 161 17.45 -3.01 -31.48
C ALA A 161 16.41 -3.50 -32.49
N THR A 162 15.12 -3.58 -32.06
CA THR A 162 14.04 -4.11 -32.91
C THR A 162 13.44 -3.06 -33.85
N TYR A 163 13.25 -1.80 -33.36
CA TYR A 163 12.50 -0.76 -34.05
C TYR A 163 13.33 0.50 -34.38
N GLY A 164 14.66 0.44 -34.14
CA GLY A 164 15.58 1.54 -34.39
C GLY A 164 15.68 2.52 -33.19
N GLU A 165 16.60 3.45 -33.29
CA GLU A 165 16.94 4.42 -32.22
C GLU A 165 15.72 5.14 -31.67
N GLY A 166 15.68 5.31 -30.34
CA GLY A 166 14.65 6.08 -29.63
C GLY A 166 14.47 5.67 -28.18
N GLN A 167 13.88 6.53 -27.40
CA GLN A 167 13.52 6.27 -25.99
C GLN A 167 12.09 5.72 -25.95
N TYR A 168 11.94 4.40 -26.03
CA TYR A 168 10.64 3.71 -26.04
C TYR A 168 10.02 3.57 -24.65
N VAL A 169 10.84 3.47 -23.60
CA VAL A 169 10.38 3.48 -22.21
C VAL A 169 10.39 4.92 -21.72
N GLU A 170 9.22 5.49 -21.43
CA GLU A 170 9.11 6.87 -20.93
C GLU A 170 9.43 6.94 -19.43
N THR A 171 8.84 6.03 -18.65
CA THR A 171 9.06 5.94 -17.20
C THR A 171 8.67 4.57 -16.68
N TYR A 172 8.98 4.32 -15.41
CA TYR A 172 8.56 3.12 -14.68
C TYR A 172 8.25 3.48 -13.22
N TYR A 173 7.27 2.80 -12.64
CA TYR A 173 6.86 3.01 -11.26
C TYR A 173 6.02 1.81 -10.76
N ASN A 174 6.26 1.38 -9.53
CA ASN A 174 5.47 0.36 -8.83
C ASN A 174 5.14 -0.88 -9.70
N GLN A 175 6.17 -1.55 -10.22
CA GLN A 175 6.09 -2.73 -11.10
C GLN A 175 5.38 -2.48 -12.44
N GLN A 176 5.26 -1.23 -12.85
CA GLN A 176 4.69 -0.84 -14.12
C GLN A 176 5.72 -0.11 -14.99
N ILE A 177 5.66 -0.35 -16.29
CA ILE A 177 6.47 0.35 -17.28
C ILE A 177 5.53 1.10 -18.22
N TYR A 178 5.84 2.36 -18.48
CA TYR A 178 5.11 3.26 -19.36
C TYR A 178 5.90 3.46 -20.64
N LEU A 179 5.28 3.20 -21.77
CA LEU A 179 5.88 3.35 -23.08
C LEU A 179 5.69 4.77 -23.62
N ASN A 180 6.63 5.24 -24.44
CA ASN A 180 6.56 6.53 -25.12
C ASN A 180 5.61 6.43 -26.33
N HIS A 181 4.33 6.68 -26.10
CA HIS A 181 3.30 6.62 -27.14
C HIS A 181 3.58 7.60 -28.30
N LYS A 182 4.13 8.79 -28.00
CA LYS A 182 4.45 9.80 -29.03
C LYS A 182 5.51 9.30 -30.00
N LEU A 183 6.56 8.64 -29.48
CA LEU A 183 7.60 8.05 -30.30
C LEU A 183 7.04 6.89 -31.15
N ILE A 184 6.24 6.01 -30.53
CA ILE A 184 5.63 4.85 -31.20
C ILE A 184 4.73 5.32 -32.35
N GLU A 185 3.89 6.34 -32.11
CA GLU A 185 3.01 6.94 -33.10
C GLU A 185 3.80 7.62 -34.24
N SER A 186 4.83 8.40 -33.90
CA SER A 186 5.68 9.09 -34.89
C SER A 186 6.39 8.13 -35.84
N LYS A 187 6.71 6.93 -35.36
CA LYS A 187 7.30 5.86 -36.15
C LYS A 187 6.27 4.97 -36.85
N GLN A 188 4.98 5.26 -36.71
CA GLN A 188 3.87 4.48 -37.28
C GLN A 188 3.87 3.01 -36.85
N LEU A 189 4.31 2.74 -35.61
CA LEU A 189 4.38 1.41 -35.04
C LEU A 189 3.08 1.04 -34.35
N ASN A 190 2.75 -0.26 -34.30
CA ASN A 190 1.57 -0.75 -33.63
C ASN A 190 1.83 -0.90 -32.12
N LEU A 191 1.14 -0.06 -31.30
CA LEU A 191 1.30 -0.06 -29.85
C LEU A 191 0.99 -1.42 -29.22
N ALA A 192 -0.08 -2.09 -29.65
CA ALA A 192 -0.47 -3.39 -29.10
C ALA A 192 0.58 -4.48 -29.38
N GLU A 193 1.20 -4.44 -30.56
CA GLU A 193 2.29 -5.35 -30.92
C GLU A 193 3.52 -5.09 -30.04
N ILE A 194 3.91 -3.83 -29.85
CA ILE A 194 5.04 -3.47 -28.98
C ILE A 194 4.76 -3.88 -27.55
N GLN A 195 3.56 -3.60 -27.01
CA GLN A 195 3.18 -4.01 -25.65
C GLN A 195 3.29 -5.54 -25.48
N ASN A 196 2.80 -6.32 -26.42
CA ASN A 196 2.86 -7.79 -26.34
C ASN A 196 4.31 -8.31 -26.45
N LYS A 197 5.10 -7.84 -27.41
CA LYS A 197 6.52 -8.20 -27.51
C LYS A 197 7.34 -7.80 -26.29
N SER A 198 7.00 -6.65 -25.70
CA SER A 198 7.63 -6.20 -24.46
C SER A 198 7.29 -7.12 -23.28
N ALA A 199 6.04 -7.57 -23.17
CA ALA A 199 5.65 -8.54 -22.16
C ALA A 199 6.37 -9.89 -22.35
N ASP A 200 6.45 -10.39 -23.58
CA ASP A 200 7.16 -11.62 -23.92
C ASP A 200 8.68 -11.53 -23.64
N PHE A 201 9.26 -10.34 -23.74
CA PHE A 201 10.65 -10.08 -23.35
C PHE A 201 10.81 -10.07 -21.85
N LEU A 202 9.93 -9.37 -21.13
CA LEU A 202 10.01 -9.19 -19.67
C LEU A 202 9.80 -10.49 -18.89
N ILE A 203 8.98 -11.41 -19.36
CA ILE A 203 8.76 -12.69 -18.68
C ILE A 203 10.01 -13.58 -18.62
N GLN A 204 11.04 -13.28 -19.42
CA GLN A 204 12.30 -14.01 -19.44
C GLN A 204 13.24 -13.61 -18.31
N PHE A 205 12.94 -12.53 -17.58
CA PHE A 205 13.78 -12.06 -16.48
C PHE A 205 13.60 -12.93 -15.23
N SER A 206 14.71 -13.16 -14.56
CA SER A 206 14.67 -13.85 -13.27
C SER A 206 13.82 -13.07 -12.26
N GLY A 207 12.96 -13.77 -11.55
CA GLY A 207 12.04 -13.17 -10.57
C GLY A 207 10.71 -12.70 -11.17
N VAL A 208 10.54 -12.66 -12.47
CA VAL A 208 9.24 -12.36 -13.08
C VAL A 208 8.38 -13.62 -13.09
N ASN A 209 7.21 -13.52 -12.50
CA ASN A 209 6.18 -14.56 -12.53
C ASN A 209 5.33 -14.45 -13.80
N GLU A 210 4.88 -13.22 -14.08
CA GLU A 210 4.08 -12.92 -15.27
C GLU A 210 4.30 -11.46 -15.71
N ALA A 211 4.15 -11.18 -16.99
CA ALA A 211 4.18 -9.83 -17.53
C ALA A 211 2.91 -9.61 -18.37
N TYR A 212 2.13 -8.62 -17.98
CA TYR A 212 0.86 -8.30 -18.63
C TYR A 212 1.00 -7.05 -19.48
N SER A 213 0.66 -7.15 -20.77
CA SER A 213 0.47 -5.96 -21.61
C SER A 213 -0.89 -5.31 -21.32
N ALA A 214 -0.99 -4.00 -21.42
CA ALA A 214 -2.26 -3.28 -21.34
C ALA A 214 -3.27 -3.81 -22.37
N HIS A 215 -2.80 -4.16 -23.57
CA HIS A 215 -3.63 -4.79 -24.61
C HIS A 215 -4.24 -6.11 -24.12
N ARG A 216 -3.43 -7.01 -23.53
CA ARG A 216 -3.92 -8.28 -22.97
C ARG A 216 -4.91 -8.07 -21.83
N LEU A 217 -4.66 -7.10 -20.95
CA LEU A 217 -5.56 -6.77 -19.85
C LEU A 217 -6.92 -6.25 -20.32
N LEU A 218 -6.96 -5.50 -21.42
CA LEU A 218 -8.20 -4.92 -21.96
C LEU A 218 -8.96 -5.88 -22.87
N SER A 219 -8.28 -6.64 -23.71
CA SER A 219 -8.87 -7.38 -24.83
C SER A 219 -8.65 -8.90 -24.77
N GLY A 220 -7.73 -9.37 -23.92
CA GLY A 220 -7.38 -10.80 -23.83
C GLY A 220 -8.46 -11.64 -23.13
N PRO A 221 -8.39 -12.97 -23.24
CA PRO A 221 -9.29 -13.88 -22.56
C PRO A 221 -9.18 -13.71 -21.03
N TRP A 222 -10.26 -14.06 -20.34
CA TRP A 222 -10.32 -14.01 -18.88
C TRP A 222 -9.77 -15.30 -18.28
N SER A 223 -8.96 -15.18 -17.23
CA SER A 223 -8.53 -16.30 -16.40
C SER A 223 -8.41 -15.83 -14.94
N PRO A 224 -8.50 -16.74 -13.96
CA PRO A 224 -8.36 -16.36 -12.56
C PRO A 224 -7.04 -15.65 -12.24
N GLN A 225 -5.93 -16.01 -12.90
CA GLN A 225 -4.63 -15.39 -12.69
C GLN A 225 -4.58 -13.93 -13.14
N ILE A 226 -5.32 -13.58 -14.20
CA ILE A 226 -5.35 -12.20 -14.72
C ILE A 226 -6.35 -11.30 -13.98
N GLU A 227 -7.22 -11.87 -13.15
CA GLU A 227 -8.30 -11.14 -12.49
C GLU A 227 -7.78 -10.00 -11.61
N LEU A 228 -6.81 -10.27 -10.74
CA LEU A 228 -6.25 -9.26 -9.84
C LEU A 228 -5.58 -8.14 -10.64
N ALA A 229 -4.82 -8.49 -11.67
CA ALA A 229 -4.18 -7.52 -12.56
C ALA A 229 -5.21 -6.63 -13.28
N ARG A 230 -6.29 -7.23 -13.79
CA ARG A 230 -7.40 -6.49 -14.44
C ARG A 230 -8.14 -5.59 -13.48
N ASN A 231 -8.46 -6.07 -12.29
CA ASN A 231 -9.19 -5.29 -11.28
C ASN A 231 -8.39 -4.10 -10.79
N GLY A 232 -7.05 -4.21 -10.76
CA GLY A 232 -6.15 -3.12 -10.45
C GLY A 232 -5.81 -2.20 -11.63
N PHE A 233 -6.16 -2.58 -12.86
CA PHE A 233 -5.78 -1.84 -14.06
C PHE A 233 -6.73 -0.69 -14.38
N HIS A 234 -6.18 0.51 -14.59
CA HIS A 234 -6.92 1.68 -15.02
C HIS A 234 -6.39 2.20 -16.36
N ARG A 235 -7.23 2.14 -17.40
CA ARG A 235 -6.88 2.44 -18.81
C ARG A 235 -6.08 3.73 -19.06
N LYS A 236 -6.26 4.77 -18.23
CA LYS A 236 -5.61 6.08 -18.40
C LYS A 236 -4.46 6.34 -17.43
N ARG A 237 -4.26 5.50 -16.43
CA ARG A 237 -3.30 5.76 -15.34
C ARG A 237 -2.30 4.62 -15.15
N SER A 238 -2.70 3.39 -15.43
CA SER A 238 -1.78 2.25 -15.36
C SER A 238 -0.81 2.25 -16.53
N GLY A 239 0.36 1.65 -16.31
CA GLY A 239 1.39 1.49 -17.31
C GLY A 239 0.98 0.57 -18.45
N ASP A 240 1.75 0.61 -19.53
CA ASP A 240 1.56 -0.28 -20.69
C ASP A 240 1.90 -1.72 -20.39
N LEU A 241 2.76 -1.94 -19.41
CA LEU A 241 3.22 -3.24 -18.93
C LEU A 241 3.09 -3.31 -17.43
N LEU A 242 2.50 -4.39 -16.94
CA LEU A 242 2.43 -4.76 -15.52
C LEU A 242 3.32 -5.98 -15.31
N ILE A 243 4.19 -5.92 -14.31
CA ILE A 243 5.10 -7.02 -13.96
C ILE A 243 4.64 -7.61 -12.63
N ASP A 244 4.32 -8.90 -12.64
CA ASP A 244 4.10 -9.69 -11.44
C ASP A 244 5.40 -10.41 -11.08
N VAL A 245 5.86 -10.23 -9.83
CA VAL A 245 7.13 -10.78 -9.36
C VAL A 245 6.86 -12.01 -8.50
N LEU A 246 7.69 -13.03 -8.64
CA LEU A 246 7.59 -14.29 -7.91
C LEU A 246 7.60 -14.05 -6.37
N PRO A 247 6.76 -14.78 -5.61
CA PRO A 247 6.79 -14.73 -4.17
C PRO A 247 8.17 -15.14 -3.62
N GLY A 248 8.59 -14.46 -2.54
CA GLY A 248 9.91 -14.66 -1.93
C GLY A 248 11.03 -13.82 -2.58
N TRP A 249 10.78 -13.19 -3.72
CA TRP A 249 11.71 -12.22 -4.28
C TRP A 249 11.53 -10.85 -3.61
N THR A 250 12.64 -10.12 -3.48
CA THR A 250 12.65 -8.77 -2.93
C THR A 250 12.64 -7.75 -4.07
N ILE A 251 11.58 -6.95 -4.17
CA ILE A 251 11.56 -5.81 -5.08
C ILE A 251 12.40 -4.70 -4.46
N VAL A 252 13.37 -4.20 -5.22
CA VAL A 252 14.27 -3.11 -4.80
C VAL A 252 14.00 -1.90 -5.67
N GLU A 253 13.65 -0.79 -5.03
CA GLU A 253 13.48 0.52 -5.68
C GLU A 253 14.68 1.41 -5.35
N GLU A 254 15.73 1.37 -6.19
CA GLU A 254 17.00 2.09 -5.96
C GLU A 254 16.83 3.59 -5.75
N ASN A 255 15.86 4.21 -6.43
CA ASN A 255 15.62 5.66 -6.36
C ASN A 255 15.03 6.13 -5.02
N VAL A 256 14.44 5.23 -4.24
CA VAL A 256 13.75 5.56 -2.98
C VAL A 256 14.31 4.81 -1.78
N THR A 257 15.36 4.01 -1.98
CA THR A 257 15.96 3.15 -0.94
C THR A 257 14.90 2.31 -0.21
N ASP A 258 13.94 1.82 -0.98
CA ASP A 258 12.85 1.00 -0.49
C ASP A 258 12.97 -0.41 -1.04
N SER A 259 12.64 -1.39 -0.22
CA SER A 259 12.63 -2.79 -0.63
C SER A 259 11.47 -3.52 0.06
N ARG A 260 10.83 -4.43 -0.65
CA ARG A 260 9.75 -5.25 -0.10
C ARG A 260 9.80 -6.67 -0.63
N VAL A 261 9.54 -7.63 0.26
CA VAL A 261 9.40 -9.05 -0.13
C VAL A 261 8.03 -9.29 -0.73
N VAL A 262 7.99 -9.91 -1.89
CA VAL A 262 6.74 -10.26 -2.57
C VAL A 262 6.07 -11.43 -1.87
N ARG A 263 4.76 -11.29 -1.62
CA ARG A 263 3.90 -12.32 -1.02
C ARG A 263 2.65 -12.48 -1.86
N HIS A 264 2.27 -13.72 -2.07
CA HIS A 264 0.99 -14.07 -2.70
C HIS A 264 0.00 -14.71 -1.70
N ALA A 265 0.40 -14.85 -0.44
CA ALA A 265 -0.49 -15.33 0.61
C ALA A 265 -1.37 -14.21 1.17
N ASP A 266 -2.58 -14.55 1.57
CA ASP A 266 -3.46 -13.65 2.29
C ASP A 266 -2.82 -13.22 3.61
N VAL A 267 -2.85 -11.93 3.90
CA VAL A 267 -2.37 -11.35 5.15
C VAL A 267 -3.57 -11.00 6.02
N PRO A 268 -3.86 -11.78 7.07
CA PRO A 268 -4.96 -11.47 7.96
C PRO A 268 -4.66 -10.19 8.75
N ALA A 269 -5.65 -9.30 8.81
CA ALA A 269 -5.60 -8.07 9.57
C ALA A 269 -6.91 -7.88 10.34
N PRO A 270 -6.89 -7.20 11.50
CA PRO A 270 -8.12 -6.88 12.20
C PRO A 270 -9.00 -5.94 11.36
N LEU A 271 -10.30 -6.21 11.37
CA LEU A 271 -11.33 -5.33 10.84
C LEU A 271 -12.27 -5.00 12.01
N ILE A 272 -12.37 -3.73 12.35
CA ILE A 272 -13.11 -3.27 13.51
C ILE A 272 -14.20 -2.30 13.06
N PHE A 273 -15.43 -2.55 13.50
CA PHE A 273 -16.53 -1.59 13.40
C PHE A 273 -16.96 -1.17 14.80
N LEU A 274 -17.19 0.11 15.00
CA LEU A 274 -17.73 0.65 16.24
C LEU A 274 -18.61 1.87 15.96
N GLY A 275 -19.56 2.15 16.86
CA GLY A 275 -20.43 3.33 16.80
C GLY A 275 -21.90 2.98 16.73
N GLY A 276 -22.70 3.90 16.22
CA GLY A 276 -24.15 3.88 16.30
C GLY A 276 -24.84 2.57 15.91
N GLY A 277 -25.39 1.89 16.90
CA GLY A 277 -26.22 0.68 16.70
C GLY A 277 -25.45 -0.64 16.54
N ILE A 278 -24.11 -0.62 16.52
CA ILE A 278 -23.31 -1.83 16.39
C ILE A 278 -23.21 -2.55 17.75
N LYS A 279 -23.56 -3.84 17.75
CA LYS A 279 -23.48 -4.66 18.96
C LYS A 279 -22.05 -5.18 19.17
N PRO A 280 -21.56 -5.23 20.41
CA PRO A 280 -20.26 -5.84 20.71
C PRO A 280 -20.25 -7.34 20.37
N GLU A 281 -19.44 -7.73 19.40
CA GLU A 281 -19.25 -9.11 18.99
C GLU A 281 -17.83 -9.34 18.49
N THR A 282 -17.29 -10.55 18.66
CA THR A 282 -16.01 -10.96 18.08
C THR A 282 -16.25 -12.06 17.05
N ILE A 283 -16.05 -11.75 15.78
CA ILE A 283 -16.19 -12.68 14.67
C ILE A 283 -14.79 -13.23 14.34
N ARG A 284 -14.62 -14.55 14.41
CA ARG A 284 -13.34 -15.24 14.13
C ARG A 284 -13.24 -15.80 12.71
N VAL A 285 -14.32 -15.75 11.96
CA VAL A 285 -14.33 -16.19 10.56
C VAL A 285 -13.70 -15.10 9.68
N PRO A 286 -12.65 -15.41 8.90
CA PRO A 286 -12.04 -14.45 8.00
C PRO A 286 -13.05 -13.90 6.98
N VAL A 287 -13.00 -12.61 6.74
CA VAL A 287 -13.82 -11.94 5.74
C VAL A 287 -12.93 -11.23 4.73
N ASN A 288 -13.36 -11.18 3.48
CA ASN A 288 -12.62 -10.44 2.46
C ASN A 288 -12.84 -8.93 2.66
N ILE A 289 -11.77 -8.16 2.61
CA ILE A 289 -11.77 -6.69 2.76
C ILE A 289 -12.61 -5.98 1.68
N THR A 290 -12.85 -6.61 0.53
CA THR A 290 -13.76 -6.10 -0.50
C THR A 290 -15.20 -5.90 -0.01
N ARG A 291 -15.57 -6.50 1.12
CA ARG A 291 -16.88 -6.33 1.76
C ARG A 291 -17.04 -5.01 2.52
N ILE A 292 -15.95 -4.27 2.77
CA ILE A 292 -16.02 -2.98 3.51
C ILE A 292 -16.86 -1.95 2.75
N ALA A 293 -16.57 -1.74 1.46
CA ALA A 293 -17.27 -0.73 0.67
C ALA A 293 -18.79 -0.95 0.59
N PRO A 294 -19.32 -2.15 0.27
CA PRO A 294 -20.76 -2.38 0.28
C PRO A 294 -21.35 -2.31 1.69
N THR A 295 -20.62 -2.65 2.73
CA THR A 295 -21.05 -2.52 4.12
C THR A 295 -21.27 -1.05 4.50
N LEU A 296 -20.30 -0.19 4.24
CA LEU A 296 -20.41 1.26 4.48
C LEU A 296 -21.54 1.87 3.62
N SER A 297 -21.64 1.50 2.34
CA SER A 297 -22.73 1.96 1.47
C SER A 297 -24.11 1.57 2.01
N SER A 298 -24.24 0.35 2.52
CA SER A 298 -25.50 -0.12 3.15
C SER A 298 -25.83 0.69 4.40
N ALA A 299 -24.83 0.95 5.26
CA ALA A 299 -25.00 1.77 6.45
C ALA A 299 -25.41 3.22 6.11
N MET A 300 -24.84 3.79 5.06
CA MET A 300 -25.19 5.12 4.55
C MET A 300 -26.49 5.15 3.75
N ARG A 301 -27.15 3.99 3.51
CA ARG A 301 -28.36 3.85 2.68
C ARG A 301 -28.17 4.38 1.24
N ILE A 302 -26.98 4.21 0.69
CA ILE A 302 -26.66 4.54 -0.69
C ILE A 302 -26.35 3.28 -1.49
N ARG A 303 -26.34 3.40 -2.82
CA ARG A 303 -25.97 2.29 -3.70
C ARG A 303 -24.48 1.95 -3.53
N ALA A 304 -24.18 0.65 -3.47
CA ALA A 304 -22.80 0.20 -3.49
C ALA A 304 -22.05 0.65 -4.78
N PRO A 305 -20.72 0.82 -4.74
CA PRO A 305 -19.93 1.16 -5.93
C PRO A 305 -20.19 0.19 -7.09
N ASN A 306 -20.21 0.69 -8.33
CA ASN A 306 -20.55 -0.12 -9.51
C ASN A 306 -19.68 -1.34 -9.72
N ALA A 307 -18.40 -1.28 -9.32
CA ALA A 307 -17.46 -2.40 -9.42
C ALA A 307 -17.52 -3.37 -8.23
N CYS A 308 -18.40 -3.12 -7.26
CA CYS A 308 -18.52 -3.95 -6.07
C CYS A 308 -19.39 -5.17 -6.33
N THR A 309 -18.79 -6.36 -6.22
CA THR A 309 -19.47 -7.66 -6.36
C THR A 309 -19.70 -8.37 -5.03
N ALA A 310 -19.04 -7.90 -3.96
CA ALA A 310 -19.15 -8.49 -2.65
C ALA A 310 -20.45 -8.07 -1.92
N THR A 311 -20.96 -8.97 -1.10
CA THR A 311 -22.12 -8.68 -0.23
C THR A 311 -21.70 -7.90 1.01
N PRO A 312 -22.53 -6.98 1.55
CA PRO A 312 -22.25 -6.29 2.80
C PRO A 312 -22.14 -7.27 3.98
N LEU A 313 -21.44 -6.85 5.02
CA LEU A 313 -21.46 -7.48 6.33
C LEU A 313 -22.77 -7.08 7.04
N ASN A 314 -23.33 -7.98 7.82
CA ASN A 314 -24.47 -7.68 8.70
C ASN A 314 -23.93 -7.52 10.12
N PHE A 315 -24.26 -6.43 10.81
CA PHE A 315 -23.97 -6.16 12.22
C PHE A 315 -25.13 -5.43 12.90
#